data_fca757875c2f93bb4f49f44399abde94
#
_entry.id   fca757875c2f93bb4f49f44399abde94
#
_cell.length_a   1.000
_cell.length_b   1.000
_cell.length_c   1.000
_cell.angle_alpha   90.00
_cell.angle_beta   90.00
_cell.angle_gamma   90.00
#
_symmetry.space_group_name_H-M   'P 1'
#
loop_
_entity.id
_entity.type
_entity.pdbx_description
1 polymer ?
#
loop_
_entity_poly.entity_id
_entity_poly.type
_entity_poly.pdbx_seq_one_letter_code
_entity_poly.pdbx_strand_id
1 'polypeptide(L)'
;STDVTAGLKAAGFEAYGAVRMEDTWKIMQVLRARKGIRNTRVLSILKGDIISKGVESNITDLIGLTNTYGISFKFMNAGEFLDEIGKLTEEEIKEAEAVADDLIGGAKYNAMSRDYVVRSCKVYVTAKKMLSLYDCNAFTIPCFEICATHRLNNEKYTFCLTHSLLKEEGIPSACEADYSALVAMIVMMNILDNAPHMGNLHPALPHEIPENLKDNQNLLKMFHAVPTRYMHGRDCQKADYAIRSFTAGNWGATI
;
A
#
# COMPACT_ATOMS: atom_id res chain seq x y z
N SER A 1 15.84 -20.94 31.03
CA SER A 1 17.05 -21.75 31.10
C SER A 1 17.30 -22.46 29.78
N THR A 2 18.54 -22.76 29.45
CA THR A 2 18.96 -23.49 28.24
C THR A 2 18.31 -24.86 28.17
N ASP A 3 18.16 -25.54 29.30
CA ASP A 3 17.55 -26.87 29.40
C ASP A 3 16.05 -26.86 29.05
N VAL A 4 15.31 -25.84 29.50
CA VAL A 4 13.90 -25.68 29.13
C VAL A 4 13.76 -25.44 27.62
N THR A 5 14.59 -24.59 27.04
CA THR A 5 14.59 -24.36 25.60
C THR A 5 14.95 -25.62 24.81
N ALA A 6 15.93 -26.37 25.26
CA ALA A 6 16.33 -27.65 24.65
C ALA A 6 15.21 -28.71 24.75
N GLY A 7 14.59 -28.83 25.91
CA GLY A 7 13.49 -29.77 26.15
C GLY A 7 12.27 -29.43 25.25
N LEU A 8 11.89 -28.16 25.13
CA LEU A 8 10.81 -27.72 24.24
C LEU A 8 11.14 -28.04 22.78
N LYS A 9 12.36 -27.77 22.32
CA LYS A 9 12.78 -28.09 20.95
C LYS A 9 12.76 -29.62 20.70
N ALA A 10 13.24 -30.42 21.65
CA ALA A 10 13.19 -31.87 21.55
C ALA A 10 11.76 -32.40 21.48
N ALA A 11 10.80 -31.73 22.12
CA ALA A 11 9.38 -32.03 22.04
C ALA A 11 8.67 -31.47 20.77
N GLY A 12 9.41 -30.89 19.83
CA GLY A 12 8.88 -30.38 18.56
C GLY A 12 8.31 -28.96 18.62
N PHE A 13 8.46 -28.27 19.75
CA PHE A 13 8.03 -26.88 19.87
C PHE A 13 9.10 -25.92 19.36
N GLU A 14 8.65 -24.83 18.76
CA GLU A 14 9.52 -23.70 18.45
C GLU A 14 9.84 -22.94 19.75
N ALA A 15 11.10 -22.94 20.14
CA ALA A 15 11.53 -22.33 21.39
C ALA A 15 12.81 -21.50 21.21
N TYR A 16 12.85 -20.36 21.87
CA TYR A 16 13.95 -19.39 21.81
C TYR A 16 14.48 -19.12 23.22
N GLY A 17 15.81 -19.17 23.37
CA GLY A 17 16.49 -18.76 24.60
C GLY A 17 16.93 -17.31 24.48
N ALA A 18 16.47 -16.45 25.38
CA ALA A 18 16.95 -15.09 25.51
C ALA A 18 17.81 -14.96 26.78
N VAL A 19 18.96 -14.33 26.68
CA VAL A 19 19.86 -14.08 27.81
C VAL A 19 19.54 -12.72 28.45
N ARG A 20 19.19 -11.74 27.65
CA ARG A 20 18.84 -10.38 28.09
C ARG A 20 17.40 -10.05 27.73
N MET A 21 16.80 -9.13 28.45
CA MET A 21 15.43 -8.67 28.17
C MET A 21 15.32 -8.08 26.76
N GLU A 22 16.34 -7.36 26.30
CA GLU A 22 16.40 -6.83 24.92
C GLU A 22 16.29 -7.93 23.85
N ASP A 23 16.92 -9.08 24.07
CA ASP A 23 16.83 -10.21 23.15
C ASP A 23 15.41 -10.79 23.13
N THR A 24 14.75 -10.82 24.29
CA THR A 24 13.33 -11.21 24.40
C THR A 24 12.44 -10.30 23.56
N TRP A 25 12.61 -8.98 23.68
CA TRP A 25 11.83 -8.02 22.90
C TRP A 25 12.05 -8.17 21.39
N LYS A 26 13.28 -8.35 20.94
CA LYS A 26 13.60 -8.60 19.53
C LYS A 26 12.95 -9.88 19.02
N ILE A 27 13.03 -10.97 19.79
CA ILE A 27 12.38 -12.24 19.42
C ILE A 27 10.86 -12.05 19.31
N MET A 28 10.24 -11.36 20.27
CA MET A 28 8.82 -11.06 20.23
C MET A 28 8.42 -10.22 19.02
N GLN A 29 9.21 -9.22 18.64
CA GLN A 29 8.98 -8.42 17.44
C GLN A 29 9.02 -9.28 16.17
N VAL A 30 10.03 -10.16 16.04
CA VAL A 30 10.15 -11.07 14.90
C VAL A 30 8.97 -12.05 14.84
N LEU A 31 8.56 -12.61 15.98
CA LEU A 31 7.43 -13.54 16.05
C LEU A 31 6.10 -12.83 15.72
N ARG A 32 5.91 -11.60 16.20
CA ARG A 32 4.77 -10.75 15.84
C ARG A 32 4.74 -10.49 14.33
N ALA A 33 5.87 -10.08 13.76
CA ALA A 33 6.00 -9.81 12.33
C ALA A 33 5.69 -11.07 11.50
N ARG A 34 6.26 -12.21 11.87
CA ARG A 34 5.98 -13.50 11.21
C ARG A 34 4.49 -13.88 11.27
N LYS A 35 3.85 -13.68 12.42
CA LYS A 35 2.41 -13.91 12.58
C LYS A 35 1.60 -12.96 11.70
N GLY A 36 1.95 -11.68 11.67
CA GLY A 36 1.29 -10.67 10.83
C GLY A 36 1.39 -11.01 9.34
N ILE A 37 2.60 -11.39 8.87
CA ILE A 37 2.82 -11.81 7.48
C ILE A 37 1.96 -13.03 7.14
N ARG A 38 1.96 -14.06 7.99
CA ARG A 38 1.15 -15.28 7.79
C ARG A 38 -0.36 -15.05 7.78
N ASN A 39 -0.81 -14.02 8.49
CA ASN A 39 -2.22 -13.64 8.56
C ASN A 39 -2.61 -12.62 7.49
N THR A 40 -1.71 -12.30 6.57
CA THR A 40 -2.02 -11.36 5.49
C THR A 40 -2.91 -12.01 4.45
N ARG A 41 -4.04 -11.34 4.18
CA ARG A 41 -5.03 -11.69 3.16
C ARG A 41 -5.14 -10.53 2.19
N VAL A 42 -4.66 -10.75 0.98
CA VAL A 42 -4.61 -9.72 -0.07
C VAL A 42 -5.91 -9.73 -0.86
N LEU A 43 -6.60 -8.60 -0.92
CA LEU A 43 -7.60 -8.36 -1.95
C LEU A 43 -6.88 -7.91 -3.21
N SER A 44 -6.82 -8.78 -4.20
CA SER A 44 -6.19 -8.53 -5.49
C SER A 44 -7.25 -8.33 -6.57
N ILE A 45 -7.27 -7.14 -7.13
CA ILE A 45 -8.17 -6.83 -8.24
C ILE A 45 -7.55 -7.36 -9.53
N LEU A 46 -8.36 -8.00 -10.36
CA LEU A 46 -7.94 -8.58 -11.64
C LEU A 46 -8.58 -7.85 -12.81
N LYS A 47 -7.84 -7.70 -13.90
CA LYS A 47 -8.42 -7.34 -15.19
C LYS A 47 -8.93 -8.62 -15.87
N GLY A 48 -10.24 -8.85 -15.84
CA GLY A 48 -10.82 -10.13 -16.28
C GLY A 48 -10.44 -11.25 -15.30
N ASP A 49 -10.17 -12.44 -15.84
CA ASP A 49 -9.85 -13.63 -15.06
C ASP A 49 -8.35 -13.96 -15.01
N ILE A 50 -7.50 -13.01 -15.35
CA ILE A 50 -6.06 -13.20 -15.47
C ILE A 50 -5.34 -12.39 -14.40
N ILE A 51 -4.41 -13.03 -13.68
CA ILE A 51 -3.48 -12.34 -12.79
C ILE A 51 -2.61 -11.42 -13.65
N SER A 52 -2.69 -10.13 -13.38
CA SER A 52 -1.88 -9.14 -14.08
C SER A 52 -0.42 -9.33 -13.76
N LYS A 53 0.44 -9.21 -14.78
CA LYS A 53 1.88 -9.13 -14.57
C LYS A 53 2.29 -7.77 -14.01
N GLY A 54 1.55 -6.71 -14.34
CA GLY A 54 1.73 -5.33 -13.89
C GLY A 54 3.09 -4.75 -14.28
N VAL A 55 4.15 -5.33 -13.75
CA VAL A 55 5.55 -4.98 -14.02
C VAL A 55 6.36 -6.22 -14.37
N GLU A 56 7.43 -6.06 -15.18
CA GLU A 56 8.24 -7.19 -15.68
C GLU A 56 8.93 -8.00 -14.57
N SER A 57 9.33 -7.34 -13.48
CA SER A 57 9.99 -7.95 -12.32
C SER A 57 9.02 -8.55 -11.30
N ASN A 58 7.73 -8.66 -11.64
CA ASN A 58 6.71 -9.07 -10.70
C ASN A 58 6.82 -10.56 -10.32
N ILE A 59 6.47 -10.86 -9.08
CA ILE A 59 6.26 -12.24 -8.62
C ILE A 59 4.97 -12.75 -9.27
N THR A 60 5.05 -13.87 -9.98
CA THR A 60 3.90 -14.52 -10.61
C THR A 60 3.48 -15.81 -9.89
N ASP A 61 4.36 -16.40 -9.08
CA ASP A 61 4.08 -17.60 -8.28
C ASP A 61 3.41 -17.23 -6.94
N LEU A 62 2.13 -16.93 -6.98
CA LEU A 62 1.34 -16.62 -5.79
C LEU A 62 1.13 -17.84 -4.88
N ILE A 63 1.16 -19.06 -5.45
CA ILE A 63 1.10 -20.30 -4.67
C ILE A 63 2.38 -20.46 -3.86
N GLY A 64 3.53 -20.18 -4.46
CA GLY A 64 4.82 -20.16 -3.77
C GLY A 64 4.83 -19.13 -2.61
N LEU A 65 4.24 -17.96 -2.79
CA LEU A 65 4.07 -16.97 -1.72
C LEU A 65 3.21 -17.49 -0.58
N THR A 66 2.09 -18.14 -0.91
CA THR A 66 1.21 -18.74 0.11
C THR A 66 1.94 -19.84 0.88
N ASN A 67 2.63 -20.73 0.20
CA ASN A 67 3.35 -21.85 0.82
C ASN A 67 4.53 -21.38 1.69
N THR A 68 5.25 -20.33 1.26
CA THR A 68 6.46 -19.84 1.94
C THR A 68 6.12 -18.92 3.10
N TYR A 69 5.24 -17.96 2.88
CA TYR A 69 4.96 -16.88 3.83
C TYR A 69 3.60 -16.97 4.50
N GLY A 70 2.71 -17.82 4.01
CA GLY A 70 1.32 -17.95 4.50
C GLY A 70 0.39 -16.84 3.99
N ILE A 71 0.86 -15.96 3.10
CA ILE A 71 0.05 -14.90 2.51
C ILE A 71 -1.04 -15.54 1.63
N SER A 72 -2.29 -15.16 1.83
CA SER A 72 -3.40 -15.65 1.03
C SER A 72 -3.97 -14.55 0.13
N PHE A 73 -4.64 -14.95 -0.95
CA PHE A 73 -5.16 -14.04 -1.96
C PHE A 73 -6.66 -14.27 -2.17
N LYS A 74 -7.42 -13.19 -2.15
CA LYS A 74 -8.80 -13.12 -2.62
C LYS A 74 -8.80 -12.29 -3.90
N PHE A 75 -9.39 -12.83 -4.96
CA PHE A 75 -9.48 -12.15 -6.24
C PHE A 75 -10.87 -11.57 -6.47
N MET A 76 -10.91 -10.39 -7.07
CA MET A 76 -12.13 -9.70 -7.49
C MET A 76 -11.91 -9.10 -8.88
N ASN A 77 -12.91 -9.17 -9.76
CA ASN A 77 -12.83 -8.56 -11.08
C ASN A 77 -12.85 -7.02 -10.99
N ALA A 78 -12.05 -6.36 -11.82
CA ALA A 78 -11.98 -4.89 -11.85
C ALA A 78 -13.34 -4.24 -12.19
N GLY A 79 -14.11 -4.84 -13.09
CA GLY A 79 -15.47 -4.35 -13.40
C GLY A 79 -16.37 -4.34 -12.19
N GLU A 80 -16.37 -5.44 -11.41
CA GLU A 80 -17.14 -5.55 -10.16
C GLU A 80 -16.69 -4.52 -9.15
N PHE A 81 -15.37 -4.35 -8.96
CA PHE A 81 -14.83 -3.34 -8.05
C PHE A 81 -15.26 -1.92 -8.44
N LEU A 82 -15.19 -1.58 -9.73
CA LEU A 82 -15.58 -0.26 -10.23
C LEU A 82 -17.10 -0.03 -10.08
N ASP A 83 -17.91 -1.07 -10.25
CA ASP A 83 -19.36 -0.97 -10.04
C ASP A 83 -19.72 -0.69 -8.57
N GLU A 84 -18.93 -1.20 -7.61
CA GLU A 84 -19.15 -0.94 -6.18
C GLU A 84 -18.94 0.54 -5.80
N ILE A 85 -18.13 1.30 -6.56
CA ILE A 85 -17.98 2.75 -6.35
C ILE A 85 -19.31 3.48 -6.57
N GLY A 86 -20.09 3.03 -7.56
CA GLY A 86 -21.42 3.57 -7.84
C GLY A 86 -22.52 3.15 -6.85
N LYS A 87 -22.24 2.17 -5.98
CA LYS A 87 -23.18 1.63 -4.99
C LYS A 87 -22.89 2.08 -3.56
N LEU A 88 -22.05 3.09 -3.38
CA LEU A 88 -21.80 3.67 -2.06
C LEU A 88 -23.07 4.27 -1.49
N THR A 89 -23.36 4.01 -0.22
CA THR A 89 -24.47 4.60 0.52
C THR A 89 -24.23 6.10 0.78
N GLU A 90 -25.25 6.81 1.21
CA GLU A 90 -25.12 8.22 1.58
C GLU A 90 -24.10 8.42 2.73
N GLU A 91 -24.04 7.50 3.69
CA GLU A 91 -23.08 7.52 4.79
C GLU A 91 -21.65 7.32 4.27
N GLU A 92 -21.44 6.35 3.36
CA GLU A 92 -20.14 6.09 2.75
C GLU A 92 -19.69 7.26 1.86
N ILE A 93 -20.61 7.93 1.19
CA ILE A 93 -20.32 9.17 0.43
C ILE A 93 -19.90 10.30 1.37
N LYS A 94 -20.60 10.49 2.50
CA LYS A 94 -20.22 11.47 3.53
C LYS A 94 -18.84 11.17 4.13
N GLU A 95 -18.51 9.88 4.34
CA GLU A 95 -17.16 9.49 4.78
C GLU A 95 -16.11 9.94 3.73
N ALA A 96 -16.35 9.67 2.44
CA ALA A 96 -15.44 10.09 1.38
C ALA A 96 -15.27 11.62 1.29
N GLU A 97 -16.36 12.38 1.50
CA GLU A 97 -16.34 13.83 1.55
C GLU A 97 -15.54 14.36 2.76
N ALA A 98 -15.74 13.78 3.94
CA ALA A 98 -15.01 14.15 5.15
C ALA A 98 -13.49 13.89 5.01
N VAL A 99 -13.11 12.73 4.42
CA VAL A 99 -11.70 12.42 4.11
C VAL A 99 -11.12 13.45 3.12
N ALA A 100 -11.87 13.82 2.09
CA ALA A 100 -11.44 14.81 1.11
C ALA A 100 -11.24 16.19 1.76
N ASP A 101 -12.16 16.61 2.63
CA ASP A 101 -12.09 17.90 3.34
C ASP A 101 -10.91 17.95 4.32
N ASP A 102 -10.62 16.84 5.04
CA ASP A 102 -9.41 16.73 5.89
C ASP A 102 -8.12 16.85 5.05
N LEU A 103 -8.08 16.15 3.92
CA LEU A 103 -6.94 16.22 3.01
C LEU A 103 -6.72 17.63 2.47
N ILE A 104 -7.79 18.30 2.01
CA ILE A 104 -7.71 19.66 1.46
C ILE A 104 -7.31 20.65 2.56
N GLY A 105 -7.90 20.53 3.75
CA GLY A 105 -7.62 21.41 4.87
C GLY A 105 -6.19 21.30 5.42
N GLY A 106 -5.58 20.10 5.34
CA GLY A 106 -4.21 19.84 5.80
C GLY A 106 -3.13 20.07 4.75
N ALA A 107 -3.47 20.25 3.48
CA ALA A 107 -2.50 20.40 2.41
C ALA A 107 -1.86 21.81 2.39
N LYS A 108 -0.53 21.87 2.19
CA LYS A 108 0.18 23.16 1.94
C LYS A 108 -0.21 23.79 0.60
N TYR A 109 -0.59 22.96 -0.35
CA TYR A 109 -1.04 23.39 -1.66
C TYR A 109 -2.02 22.38 -2.24
N ASN A 110 -3.10 22.86 -2.82
CA ASN A 110 -4.07 22.03 -3.53
C ASN A 110 -4.29 22.57 -4.95
N ALA A 111 -3.93 21.77 -5.96
CA ALA A 111 -4.10 22.09 -7.37
C ALA A 111 -5.42 21.56 -7.96
N MET A 112 -6.27 20.91 -7.14
CA MET A 112 -7.45 20.20 -7.64
C MET A 112 -8.76 20.75 -7.10
N SER A 113 -9.83 20.60 -7.89
CA SER A 113 -11.16 20.87 -7.38
C SER A 113 -11.55 19.85 -6.31
N ARG A 114 -12.35 20.28 -5.33
CA ARG A 114 -12.88 19.40 -4.27
C ARG A 114 -13.60 18.16 -4.86
N ASP A 115 -14.38 18.34 -5.92
CA ASP A 115 -15.11 17.23 -6.58
C ASP A 115 -14.16 16.09 -7.01
N TYR A 116 -13.01 16.40 -7.61
CA TYR A 116 -12.06 15.37 -8.02
C TYR A 116 -11.33 14.71 -6.85
N VAL A 117 -11.09 15.44 -5.77
CA VAL A 117 -10.54 14.84 -4.53
C VAL A 117 -11.58 13.89 -3.92
N VAL A 118 -12.84 14.30 -3.82
CA VAL A 118 -13.94 13.44 -3.34
C VAL A 118 -14.10 12.18 -4.18
N ARG A 119 -14.02 12.29 -5.52
CA ARG A 119 -14.06 11.11 -6.40
C ARG A 119 -12.94 10.11 -6.09
N SER A 120 -11.73 10.58 -5.87
CA SER A 120 -10.61 9.71 -5.48
C SER A 120 -10.79 9.13 -4.07
N CYS A 121 -11.40 9.87 -3.15
CA CYS A 121 -11.76 9.37 -1.81
C CYS A 121 -12.88 8.33 -1.85
N LYS A 122 -13.83 8.41 -2.80
CA LYS A 122 -14.83 7.35 -3.00
C LYS A 122 -14.18 6.02 -3.37
N VAL A 123 -13.14 6.03 -4.19
CA VAL A 123 -12.37 4.82 -4.51
C VAL A 123 -11.72 4.23 -3.25
N TYR A 124 -11.16 5.08 -2.39
CA TYR A 124 -10.59 4.65 -1.12
C TYR A 124 -11.63 4.03 -0.18
N VAL A 125 -12.78 4.66 -0.01
CA VAL A 125 -13.87 4.13 0.83
C VAL A 125 -14.37 2.80 0.27
N THR A 126 -14.51 2.68 -1.07
CA THR A 126 -14.86 1.41 -1.70
C THR A 126 -13.81 0.33 -1.43
N ALA A 127 -12.52 0.65 -1.50
CA ALA A 127 -11.47 -0.31 -1.20
C ALA A 127 -11.57 -0.80 0.25
N LYS A 128 -11.80 0.09 1.23
CA LYS A 128 -12.03 -0.28 2.63
C LYS A 128 -13.24 -1.19 2.81
N LYS A 129 -14.36 -0.84 2.17
CA LYS A 129 -15.57 -1.65 2.17
C LYS A 129 -15.32 -3.06 1.66
N MET A 130 -14.62 -3.19 0.54
CA MET A 130 -14.31 -4.50 -0.05
C MET A 130 -13.30 -5.29 0.80
N LEU A 131 -12.30 -4.63 1.37
CA LEU A 131 -11.38 -5.24 2.32
C LEU A 131 -12.13 -5.82 3.52
N SER A 132 -13.05 -5.07 4.10
CA SER A 132 -13.90 -5.54 5.21
C SER A 132 -14.82 -6.68 4.79
N LEU A 133 -15.50 -6.57 3.65
CA LEU A 133 -16.43 -7.58 3.15
C LEU A 133 -15.76 -8.93 2.92
N TYR A 134 -14.54 -8.93 2.39
CA TYR A 134 -13.78 -10.15 2.09
C TYR A 134 -12.81 -10.55 3.20
N ASP A 135 -12.84 -9.88 4.35
CA ASP A 135 -11.92 -10.11 5.48
C ASP A 135 -10.45 -10.09 5.00
N CYS A 136 -10.08 -9.07 4.21
CA CYS A 136 -8.75 -8.84 3.69
C CYS A 136 -8.08 -7.66 4.42
N ASN A 137 -6.74 -7.67 4.50
CA ASN A 137 -5.95 -6.67 5.19
C ASN A 137 -4.74 -6.17 4.38
N ALA A 138 -4.75 -6.42 3.06
CA ALA A 138 -3.82 -5.87 2.09
C ALA A 138 -4.51 -5.72 0.74
N PHE A 139 -4.05 -4.79 -0.11
CA PHE A 139 -4.73 -4.43 -1.35
C PHE A 139 -3.76 -4.25 -2.52
N THR A 140 -4.17 -4.69 -3.72
CA THR A 140 -3.48 -4.33 -4.96
C THR A 140 -4.44 -4.32 -6.15
N ILE A 141 -4.12 -3.51 -7.16
CA ILE A 141 -4.94 -3.32 -8.35
C ILE A 141 -4.07 -3.01 -9.58
N PRO A 142 -4.34 -3.63 -10.76
CA PRO A 142 -3.59 -3.38 -12.00
C PRO A 142 -4.05 -2.06 -12.65
N CYS A 143 -3.75 -0.93 -12.05
CA CYS A 143 -4.30 0.38 -12.42
C CYS A 143 -4.02 0.76 -13.88
N PHE A 144 -2.84 0.49 -14.43
CA PHE A 144 -2.53 0.79 -15.83
C PHE A 144 -3.37 -0.03 -16.81
N GLU A 145 -3.57 -1.32 -16.53
CA GLU A 145 -4.38 -2.17 -17.40
C GLU A 145 -5.86 -1.76 -17.35
N ILE A 146 -6.35 -1.32 -16.19
CA ILE A 146 -7.72 -0.83 -16.04
C ILE A 146 -7.89 0.52 -16.75
N CYS A 147 -6.87 1.39 -16.76
CA CYS A 147 -6.90 2.63 -17.53
C CYS A 147 -7.19 2.40 -19.03
N ALA A 148 -6.71 1.30 -19.59
CA ALA A 148 -6.97 0.94 -20.99
C ALA A 148 -8.46 0.69 -21.31
N THR A 149 -9.31 0.51 -20.30
CA THR A 149 -10.77 0.36 -20.50
C THR A 149 -11.49 1.69 -20.75
N HIS A 150 -10.81 2.83 -20.67
CA HIS A 150 -11.34 4.19 -20.72
C HIS A 150 -12.31 4.55 -19.58
N ARG A 151 -12.77 3.59 -18.78
CA ARG A 151 -13.75 3.83 -17.71
C ARG A 151 -13.21 4.82 -16.68
N LEU A 152 -11.95 4.70 -16.26
CA LEU A 152 -11.33 5.65 -15.33
C LEU A 152 -11.29 7.08 -15.89
N ASN A 153 -11.06 7.22 -17.20
CA ASN A 153 -11.05 8.51 -17.88
C ASN A 153 -12.45 9.14 -17.90
N ASN A 154 -13.49 8.34 -18.09
CA ASN A 154 -14.88 8.82 -18.12
C ASN A 154 -15.37 9.21 -16.72
N GLU A 155 -15.06 8.41 -15.72
CA GLU A 155 -15.50 8.58 -14.33
C GLU A 155 -14.60 9.52 -13.52
N LYS A 156 -13.43 9.90 -14.07
CA LYS A 156 -12.52 10.91 -13.52
C LYS A 156 -11.97 10.59 -12.13
N TYR A 157 -11.44 9.39 -11.93
CA TYR A 157 -10.71 9.03 -10.72
C TYR A 157 -9.52 8.11 -11.00
N THR A 158 -8.61 8.01 -10.03
CA THR A 158 -7.44 7.10 -10.03
C THR A 158 -7.33 6.40 -8.69
N PHE A 159 -6.43 5.41 -8.61
CA PHE A 159 -6.20 4.62 -7.40
C PHE A 159 -5.04 5.15 -6.54
N CYS A 160 -4.28 6.14 -7.02
CA CYS A 160 -3.06 6.61 -6.36
C CYS A 160 -3.31 7.04 -4.91
N LEU A 161 -4.31 7.88 -4.68
CA LEU A 161 -4.68 8.34 -3.34
C LEU A 161 -5.13 7.18 -2.44
N THR A 162 -5.84 6.20 -2.99
CA THR A 162 -6.26 4.99 -2.26
C THR A 162 -5.06 4.24 -1.66
N HIS A 163 -4.01 4.02 -2.45
CA HIS A 163 -2.80 3.35 -1.96
C HIS A 163 -2.09 4.15 -0.86
N SER A 164 -2.06 5.47 -0.98
CA SER A 164 -1.49 6.34 0.05
C SER A 164 -2.25 6.22 1.36
N LEU A 165 -3.57 6.39 1.34
CA LEU A 165 -4.42 6.39 2.52
C LEU A 165 -4.49 5.02 3.20
N LEU A 166 -4.61 3.92 2.44
CA LEU A 166 -4.58 2.57 3.01
C LEU A 166 -3.27 2.28 3.77
N LYS A 167 -2.12 2.67 3.21
CA LYS A 167 -0.84 2.52 3.89
C LYS A 167 -0.76 3.33 5.19
N GLU A 168 -1.34 4.52 5.23
CA GLU A 168 -1.41 5.35 6.44
C GLU A 168 -2.25 4.70 7.53
N GLU A 169 -3.25 3.90 7.18
CA GLU A 169 -4.02 3.09 8.13
C GLU A 169 -3.33 1.77 8.53
N GLY A 170 -2.14 1.49 7.99
CA GLY A 170 -1.40 0.25 8.25
C GLY A 170 -1.81 -0.91 7.38
N ILE A 171 -2.50 -0.65 6.28
CA ILE A 171 -2.92 -1.66 5.29
C ILE A 171 -1.92 -1.65 4.14
N PRO A 172 -1.10 -2.71 3.96
CA PRO A 172 -0.20 -2.81 2.81
C PRO A 172 -0.95 -2.65 1.50
N SER A 173 -0.52 -1.71 0.67
CA SER A 173 -1.26 -1.39 -0.56
C SER A 173 -0.28 -0.98 -1.68
N ALA A 174 -0.16 -1.86 -2.69
CA ALA A 174 0.73 -1.65 -3.84
C ALA A 174 -0.05 -1.32 -5.10
N CYS A 175 0.42 -0.33 -5.85
CA CYS A 175 -0.09 0.02 -7.17
C CYS A 175 0.33 -1.03 -8.22
N GLU A 176 -0.26 -0.98 -9.41
CA GLU A 176 0.16 -1.71 -10.61
C GLU A 176 0.08 -3.25 -10.51
N ALA A 177 -0.64 -3.78 -9.53
CA ALA A 177 -0.61 -5.20 -9.18
C ALA A 177 0.83 -5.73 -8.97
N ASP A 178 1.73 -4.87 -8.47
CA ASP A 178 3.10 -5.23 -8.15
C ASP A 178 3.15 -6.05 -6.85
N TYR A 179 3.10 -7.36 -6.99
CA TYR A 179 3.18 -8.30 -5.86
C TYR A 179 4.57 -8.28 -5.21
N SER A 180 5.63 -7.95 -5.94
CA SER A 180 6.98 -7.84 -5.38
C SER A 180 7.05 -6.69 -4.39
N ALA A 181 6.57 -5.50 -4.77
CA ALA A 181 6.46 -4.36 -3.88
C ALA A 181 5.48 -4.62 -2.73
N LEU A 182 4.34 -5.28 -3.01
CA LEU A 182 3.35 -5.61 -1.97
C LEU A 182 3.94 -6.52 -0.89
N VAL A 183 4.63 -7.59 -1.26
CA VAL A 183 5.29 -8.50 -0.30
C VAL A 183 6.34 -7.76 0.51
N ALA A 184 7.16 -6.92 -0.12
CA ALA A 184 8.13 -6.09 0.59
C ALA A 184 7.42 -5.15 1.59
N MET A 185 6.31 -4.51 1.22
CA MET A 185 5.51 -3.68 2.13
C MET A 185 4.94 -4.49 3.30
N ILE A 186 4.37 -5.67 3.03
CA ILE A 186 3.83 -6.56 4.07
C ILE A 186 4.92 -6.87 5.10
N VAL A 187 6.12 -7.24 4.65
CA VAL A 187 7.26 -7.52 5.54
C VAL A 187 7.66 -6.27 6.32
N MET A 188 7.90 -5.16 5.64
CA MET A 188 8.36 -3.91 6.27
C MET A 188 7.35 -3.37 7.28
N MET A 189 6.06 -3.34 6.95
CA MET A 189 5.01 -2.82 7.83
C MET A 189 4.82 -3.69 9.08
N ASN A 190 5.05 -5.00 8.98
CA ASN A 190 4.99 -5.89 10.14
C ASN A 190 6.24 -5.82 11.04
N ILE A 191 7.40 -5.42 10.50
CA ILE A 191 8.65 -5.28 11.26
C ILE A 191 8.80 -3.88 11.84
N LEU A 192 8.53 -2.84 11.03
CA LEU A 192 8.88 -1.46 11.35
C LEU A 192 7.69 -0.62 11.84
N ASP A 193 6.47 -1.13 11.72
CA ASP A 193 5.22 -0.38 12.00
C ASP A 193 5.19 0.98 11.29
N ASN A 194 5.66 1.02 10.05
CA ASN A 194 5.78 2.21 9.23
C ASN A 194 5.10 1.99 7.86
N ALA A 195 4.67 3.07 7.22
CA ALA A 195 4.07 3.07 5.90
C ALA A 195 5.15 3.29 4.82
N PRO A 196 5.70 2.22 4.19
CA PRO A 196 6.77 2.37 3.22
C PRO A 196 6.27 3.00 1.92
N HIS A 197 7.17 3.72 1.25
CA HIS A 197 6.94 4.19 -0.11
C HIS A 197 7.36 3.13 -1.12
N MET A 198 6.56 2.92 -2.16
CA MET A 198 6.98 2.18 -3.35
C MET A 198 7.30 3.15 -4.48
N GLY A 199 8.18 2.80 -5.38
CA GLY A 199 8.44 3.64 -6.54
C GLY A 199 9.41 3.02 -7.54
N ASN A 200 9.35 3.54 -8.76
CA ASN A 200 10.27 3.20 -9.82
C ASN A 200 11.59 3.93 -9.61
N LEU A 201 12.70 3.20 -9.74
CA LEU A 201 14.05 3.75 -9.62
C LEU A 201 14.58 4.11 -11.02
N HIS A 202 15.15 5.30 -11.12
CA HIS A 202 15.91 5.71 -12.32
C HIS A 202 17.11 6.56 -11.90
N PRO A 203 18.16 6.65 -12.75
CA PRO A 203 19.26 7.56 -12.48
C PRO A 203 18.74 9.00 -12.35
N ALA A 204 19.21 9.71 -11.31
CA ALA A 204 18.86 11.11 -11.15
C ALA A 204 19.54 11.96 -12.24
N LEU A 205 18.77 12.81 -12.92
CA LEU A 205 19.33 13.72 -13.92
C LEU A 205 20.02 14.91 -13.22
N PRO A 206 21.05 15.53 -13.81
CA PRO A 206 21.81 16.60 -13.15
C PRO A 206 20.96 17.76 -12.59
N HIS A 207 19.87 18.12 -13.26
CA HIS A 207 18.95 19.18 -12.82
C HIS A 207 17.98 18.74 -11.70
N GLU A 208 17.88 17.43 -11.43
CA GLU A 208 17.05 16.87 -10.37
C GLU A 208 17.82 16.70 -9.06
N ILE A 209 19.15 16.84 -9.11
CA ILE A 209 20.02 16.61 -7.96
C ILE A 209 20.07 17.87 -7.09
N PRO A 210 19.67 17.81 -5.81
CA PRO A 210 19.84 18.92 -4.89
C PRO A 210 21.29 19.39 -4.79
N GLU A 211 21.51 20.69 -4.59
CA GLU A 211 22.86 21.29 -4.56
C GLU A 211 23.81 20.60 -3.57
N ASN A 212 23.29 20.25 -2.39
CA ASN A 212 24.06 19.55 -1.34
C ASN A 212 24.40 18.10 -1.66
N LEU A 213 23.91 17.55 -2.77
CA LEU A 213 24.17 16.17 -3.21
C LEU A 213 24.87 16.08 -4.56
N LYS A 214 25.25 17.20 -5.16
CA LYS A 214 25.83 17.26 -6.53
C LYS A 214 27.14 16.49 -6.69
N ASP A 215 27.89 16.31 -5.61
CA ASP A 215 29.15 15.55 -5.63
C ASP A 215 28.94 14.02 -5.68
N ASN A 216 27.68 13.55 -5.51
CA ASN A 216 27.36 12.14 -5.59
C ASN A 216 27.02 11.74 -7.03
N GLN A 217 27.88 10.95 -7.66
CA GLN A 217 27.72 10.52 -9.06
C GLN A 217 26.74 9.37 -9.31
N ASN A 218 26.26 8.70 -8.25
CA ASN A 218 25.44 7.49 -8.32
C ASN A 218 24.08 7.66 -7.61
N LEU A 219 23.45 8.81 -7.80
CA LEU A 219 22.15 9.06 -7.20
C LEU A 219 21.04 8.40 -8.04
N LEU A 220 20.16 7.72 -7.34
CA LEU A 220 18.92 7.20 -7.89
C LEU A 220 17.76 8.05 -7.38
N LYS A 221 16.84 8.37 -8.26
CA LYS A 221 15.56 8.97 -7.92
C LYS A 221 14.50 7.87 -7.84
N MET A 222 13.77 7.83 -6.75
CA MET A 222 12.58 7.01 -6.62
C MET A 222 11.35 7.89 -6.87
N PHE A 223 10.50 7.48 -7.78
CA PHE A 223 9.30 8.21 -8.14
C PHE A 223 8.08 7.30 -8.24
N HIS A 224 7.00 7.70 -7.58
CA HIS A 224 5.67 7.11 -7.74
C HIS A 224 4.59 8.06 -7.19
N ALA A 225 3.36 7.91 -7.66
CA ALA A 225 2.23 8.75 -7.27
C ALA A 225 1.45 8.20 -6.07
N VAL A 226 2.11 7.43 -5.20
CA VAL A 226 1.49 6.81 -4.01
C VAL A 226 2.30 7.05 -2.73
N PRO A 227 2.77 8.28 -2.46
CA PRO A 227 3.49 8.57 -1.22
C PRO A 227 2.57 8.44 0.00
N THR A 228 3.16 8.43 1.18
CA THR A 228 2.46 8.52 2.47
C THR A 228 2.86 9.81 3.17
N ARG A 229 1.95 10.40 3.94
CA ARG A 229 2.25 11.57 4.79
C ARG A 229 3.08 11.20 6.03
N TYR A 230 3.14 9.94 6.41
CA TYR A 230 3.90 9.45 7.57
C TYR A 230 5.30 8.98 7.17
N MET A 231 6.09 9.85 6.52
CA MET A 231 7.43 9.53 6.00
C MET A 231 8.44 9.15 7.10
N HIS A 232 8.22 9.61 8.34
CA HIS A 232 9.11 9.40 9.48
C HIS A 232 8.59 8.35 10.48
N GLY A 233 7.47 7.70 10.17
CA GLY A 233 6.79 6.74 11.04
C GLY A 233 5.37 7.17 11.39
N ARG A 234 4.53 6.21 11.74
CA ARG A 234 3.10 6.45 12.01
C ARG A 234 2.86 7.25 13.29
N ASP A 235 3.79 7.17 14.23
CA ASP A 235 3.74 7.94 15.49
C ASP A 235 4.36 9.35 15.35
N CYS A 236 4.90 9.69 14.17
CA CYS A 236 5.49 10.99 13.91
C CYS A 236 4.47 11.97 13.31
N GLN A 237 4.83 13.25 13.34
CA GLN A 237 4.06 14.27 12.66
C GLN A 237 3.96 13.96 11.16
N LYS A 238 2.78 14.15 10.58
CA LYS A 238 2.57 14.08 9.13
C LYS A 238 3.50 15.05 8.41
N ALA A 239 4.15 14.59 7.35
CA ALA A 239 4.93 15.46 6.47
C ALA A 239 4.02 16.49 5.78
N ASP A 240 4.58 17.65 5.46
CA ASP A 240 3.92 18.61 4.57
C ASP A 240 3.66 17.98 3.21
N TYR A 241 2.49 18.21 2.64
CA TYR A 241 2.09 17.62 1.37
C TYR A 241 1.32 18.60 0.49
N ALA A 242 1.25 18.25 -0.79
CA ALA A 242 0.44 18.95 -1.78
C ALA A 242 -0.49 17.96 -2.48
N ILE A 243 -1.73 18.37 -2.73
CA ILE A 243 -2.67 17.60 -3.56
C ILE A 243 -2.47 18.02 -5.01
N ARG A 244 -2.17 17.03 -5.87
CA ARG A 244 -1.92 17.24 -7.29
C ARG A 244 -2.70 16.23 -8.13
N SER A 245 -2.82 16.53 -9.42
CA SER A 245 -3.35 15.57 -10.38
C SER A 245 -2.27 14.61 -10.84
N PHE A 246 -2.61 13.33 -10.88
CA PHE A 246 -1.80 12.33 -11.58
C PHE A 246 -1.98 12.39 -13.11
N THR A 247 -3.04 13.01 -13.60
CA THR A 247 -3.42 13.01 -15.01
C THR A 247 -3.25 14.37 -15.67
N ALA A 248 -2.94 14.39 -16.98
CA ALA A 248 -2.85 15.62 -17.77
C ALA A 248 -4.19 16.40 -17.82
N GLY A 249 -5.33 15.72 -17.64
CA GLY A 249 -6.67 16.32 -17.62
C GLY A 249 -7.07 16.92 -16.27
N ASN A 250 -6.14 17.06 -15.35
CA ASN A 250 -6.33 17.63 -14.01
C ASN A 250 -7.42 16.96 -13.17
N TRP A 251 -7.54 15.64 -13.30
CA TRP A 251 -8.38 14.76 -12.48
C TRP A 251 -7.55 13.61 -11.92
N GLY A 252 -8.06 12.87 -10.95
CA GLY A 252 -7.33 11.77 -10.31
C GLY A 252 -6.32 12.29 -9.28
N ALA A 253 -6.79 12.50 -8.05
CA ALA A 253 -5.98 13.06 -6.98
C ALA A 253 -4.87 12.12 -6.50
N THR A 254 -3.72 12.71 -6.19
CA THR A 254 -2.64 12.12 -5.39
C THR A 254 -2.08 13.16 -4.43
N ILE A 255 -1.35 12.73 -3.41
CA ILE A 255 -0.67 13.59 -2.43
C ILE A 255 0.83 13.55 -2.62
#